data_a778e7052f001d01ab6577709a94fafd
#
_entry.id   a778e7052f001d01ab6577709a94fafd
#
_cell.length_a   1.000
_cell.length_b   1.000
_cell.length_c   1.000
_cell.angle_alpha   90.00
_cell.angle_beta   90.00
_cell.angle_gamma   90.00
#
_symmetry.space_group_name_H-M   'P 1'
#
loop_
_entity.id
_entity.type
_entity.pdbx_description
1 polymer ?
#
loop_
_entity_poly.entity_id
_entity_poly.type
_entity_poly.pdbx_seq_one_letter_code
_entity_poly.pdbx_strand_id
1 'polypeptide(L)'
;MQQTEKQYHIHCSEGDVGRYVFLPGDPGRCEAIAAYFDNPVHIGMNREYNIYTGTLLGERVSVCSTGIGGPSAVIALEELSNIGADTFIRVGTCGGIDLEVCPGDVVVASGAIRFEHTSLEYAPIEYPAVPDFDVTIALRDTSRELGFRTHVGVVQCKDSFYGQHSPEKSPVYYELLQKWESWKRLGVKASEMESAALFVAANARHVRCGSCFHAVWNQEREKAGMFMPMTEDTSGAIRVGIEAVKKLILADRAR
;
A
#
# COMPACT_ATOMS: atom_id res chain seq x y z
N MET A 1 -22.43 7.70 -28.81
CA MET A 1 -21.53 7.29 -27.70
C MET A 1 -22.03 8.02 -26.47
N GLN A 2 -22.60 7.32 -25.50
CA GLN A 2 -22.86 7.91 -24.18
C GLN A 2 -21.50 8.28 -23.60
N GLN A 3 -21.29 9.56 -23.23
CA GLN A 3 -20.14 9.95 -22.41
C GLN A 3 -20.29 9.16 -21.10
N THR A 4 -19.41 8.19 -20.85
CA THR A 4 -19.31 7.55 -19.55
C THR A 4 -18.95 8.63 -18.54
N GLU A 5 -19.78 8.76 -17.51
CA GLU A 5 -19.63 9.80 -16.48
C GLU A 5 -18.31 9.60 -15.76
N LYS A 6 -17.50 10.67 -15.67
CA LYS A 6 -16.22 10.62 -14.96
C LYS A 6 -16.43 10.47 -13.46
N GLN A 7 -15.59 9.66 -12.82
CA GLN A 7 -15.53 9.59 -11.37
C GLN A 7 -15.16 10.95 -10.77
N TYR A 8 -15.73 11.24 -9.60
CA TYR A 8 -15.70 12.60 -9.05
C TYR A 8 -14.30 13.09 -8.65
N HIS A 9 -13.50 12.21 -8.01
CA HIS A 9 -12.19 12.60 -7.50
C HIS A 9 -11.06 12.26 -8.48
N ILE A 10 -11.05 11.07 -9.05
CA ILE A 10 -9.97 10.65 -9.94
C ILE A 10 -10.12 11.17 -11.38
N HIS A 11 -11.27 11.72 -11.73
CA HIS A 11 -11.62 12.27 -13.06
C HIS A 11 -11.40 11.29 -14.23
N CYS A 12 -11.47 9.97 -13.97
CA CYS A 12 -11.38 8.91 -14.96
C CYS A 12 -12.75 8.28 -15.24
N SER A 13 -12.90 7.67 -16.41
CA SER A 13 -14.06 6.93 -16.87
C SER A 13 -13.68 5.48 -17.16
N GLU A 14 -14.67 4.63 -17.38
CA GLU A 14 -14.47 3.27 -17.85
C GLU A 14 -13.59 3.24 -19.10
N GLY A 15 -12.60 2.36 -19.13
CA GLY A 15 -11.62 2.27 -20.20
C GLY A 15 -10.36 3.15 -20.02
N ASP A 16 -10.32 4.11 -19.08
CA ASP A 16 -9.12 4.91 -18.82
C ASP A 16 -8.07 4.14 -18.00
N VAL A 17 -8.49 3.20 -17.16
CA VAL A 17 -7.62 2.45 -16.27
C VAL A 17 -7.59 0.96 -16.59
N GLY A 18 -6.56 0.27 -16.11
CA GLY A 18 -6.44 -1.18 -16.17
C GLY A 18 -7.06 -1.86 -14.96
N ARG A 19 -7.21 -3.17 -15.06
CA ARG A 19 -7.75 -4.05 -14.02
C ARG A 19 -6.81 -4.17 -12.80
N TYR A 20 -5.48 -4.10 -13.01
CA TYR A 20 -4.47 -4.09 -11.95
C TYR A 20 -3.98 -2.67 -11.72
N VAL A 21 -4.05 -2.19 -10.48
CA VAL A 21 -3.68 -0.81 -10.15
C VAL A 21 -2.66 -0.77 -9.02
N PHE A 22 -1.54 -0.08 -9.27
CA PHE A 22 -0.56 0.25 -8.25
C PHE A 22 -0.99 1.51 -7.50
N LEU A 23 -0.90 1.49 -6.18
CA LEU A 23 -1.32 2.57 -5.29
C LEU A 23 -0.12 3.11 -4.47
N PRO A 24 0.75 3.96 -5.02
CA PRO A 24 1.70 4.71 -4.22
C PRO A 24 0.99 5.85 -3.48
N GLY A 25 1.52 6.27 -2.32
CA GLY A 25 1.01 7.47 -1.64
C GLY A 25 1.41 8.75 -2.35
N ASP A 26 2.69 8.86 -2.73
CA ASP A 26 3.29 10.03 -3.36
C ASP A 26 3.00 10.09 -4.86
N PRO A 27 2.39 11.21 -5.35
CA PRO A 27 2.17 11.42 -6.79
C PRO A 27 3.45 11.38 -7.64
N GLY A 28 4.58 11.76 -7.07
CA GLY A 28 5.89 11.74 -7.74
C GLY A 28 6.38 10.32 -8.07
N ARG A 29 5.87 9.29 -7.39
CA ARG A 29 6.22 7.88 -7.69
C ARG A 29 5.45 7.29 -8.87
N CYS A 30 4.37 7.93 -9.33
CA CYS A 30 3.56 7.38 -10.42
C CYS A 30 4.36 7.24 -11.71
N GLU A 31 5.16 8.22 -12.07
CA GLU A 31 6.00 8.17 -13.26
C GLU A 31 7.08 7.07 -13.15
N ALA A 32 7.72 6.94 -11.99
CA ALA A 32 8.72 5.89 -11.74
C ALA A 32 8.13 4.47 -11.83
N ILE A 33 6.88 4.27 -11.41
CA ILE A 33 6.16 2.99 -11.56
C ILE A 33 5.75 2.80 -13.02
N ALA A 34 5.19 3.83 -13.67
CA ALA A 34 4.76 3.78 -15.06
C ALA A 34 5.91 3.50 -16.04
N ALA A 35 7.14 3.87 -15.69
CA ALA A 35 8.34 3.58 -16.49
C ALA A 35 8.59 2.06 -16.69
N TYR A 36 7.96 1.20 -15.88
CA TYR A 36 7.99 -0.27 -16.06
C TYR A 36 6.89 -0.80 -16.99
N PHE A 37 5.93 0.04 -17.39
CA PHE A 37 4.85 -0.37 -18.28
C PHE A 37 5.26 -0.26 -19.75
N ASP A 38 4.68 -1.12 -20.58
CA ASP A 38 4.78 -0.94 -22.02
C ASP A 38 3.80 0.18 -22.44
N ASN A 39 4.29 1.14 -23.24
CA ASN A 39 3.53 2.27 -23.77
C ASN A 39 2.73 3.04 -22.70
N PRO A 40 3.36 3.55 -21.65
CA PRO A 40 2.65 4.29 -20.60
C PRO A 40 2.11 5.61 -21.13
N VAL A 41 0.87 5.93 -20.73
CA VAL A 41 0.19 7.19 -21.06
C VAL A 41 -0.23 7.86 -19.75
N HIS A 42 0.08 9.15 -19.61
CA HIS A 42 -0.44 9.95 -18.50
C HIS A 42 -1.92 10.24 -18.76
N ILE A 43 -2.80 9.70 -17.92
CA ILE A 43 -4.25 9.88 -18.05
C ILE A 43 -4.67 11.24 -17.53
N GLY A 44 -4.08 11.66 -16.40
CA GLY A 44 -4.34 12.95 -15.79
C GLY A 44 -3.96 13.00 -14.32
N MET A 45 -4.08 14.19 -13.77
CA MET A 45 -3.91 14.43 -12.34
C MET A 45 -5.06 15.31 -11.85
N ASN A 46 -5.71 14.89 -10.78
CA ASN A 46 -6.66 15.71 -10.04
C ASN A 46 -6.45 15.52 -8.55
N ARG A 47 -6.32 16.60 -7.79
CA ARG A 47 -5.92 16.56 -6.38
C ARG A 47 -4.61 15.77 -6.20
N GLU A 48 -4.59 14.80 -5.29
CA GLU A 48 -3.48 13.88 -5.05
C GLU A 48 -3.44 12.68 -6.01
N TYR A 49 -4.44 12.50 -6.87
CA TYR A 49 -4.57 11.35 -7.77
C TYR A 49 -3.89 11.64 -9.11
N ASN A 50 -2.67 11.16 -9.27
CA ASN A 50 -1.89 11.21 -10.50
C ASN A 50 -1.92 9.84 -11.16
N ILE A 51 -2.40 9.74 -12.41
CA ILE A 51 -2.74 8.45 -13.03
C ILE A 51 -1.99 8.26 -14.34
N TYR A 52 -1.35 7.09 -14.46
CA TYR A 52 -0.78 6.58 -15.70
C TYR A 52 -1.36 5.20 -15.99
N THR A 53 -1.55 4.89 -17.28
CA THR A 53 -2.00 3.58 -17.75
C THR A 53 -1.08 3.10 -18.87
N GLY A 54 -0.77 1.82 -18.87
CA GLY A 54 0.01 1.15 -19.89
C GLY A 54 -0.30 -0.34 -19.88
N THR A 55 0.66 -1.18 -20.27
CA THR A 55 0.48 -2.64 -20.22
C THR A 55 1.66 -3.35 -19.57
N LEU A 56 1.38 -4.51 -18.98
CA LEU A 56 2.36 -5.51 -18.55
C LEU A 56 1.95 -6.86 -19.13
N LEU A 57 2.83 -7.50 -19.87
CA LEU A 57 2.53 -8.76 -20.58
C LEU A 57 1.28 -8.65 -21.48
N GLY A 58 1.01 -7.47 -22.03
CA GLY A 58 -0.18 -7.18 -22.85
C GLY A 58 -1.49 -7.02 -22.07
N GLU A 59 -1.46 -7.08 -20.72
CA GLU A 59 -2.61 -6.78 -19.86
C GLU A 59 -2.58 -5.31 -19.45
N ARG A 60 -3.72 -4.64 -19.46
CA ARG A 60 -3.82 -3.24 -19.05
C ARG A 60 -3.58 -3.10 -17.54
N VAL A 61 -2.65 -2.21 -17.19
CA VAL A 61 -2.31 -1.88 -15.81
C VAL A 61 -2.28 -0.37 -15.63
N SER A 62 -2.54 0.07 -14.42
CA SER A 62 -2.47 1.49 -14.07
C SER A 62 -1.71 1.73 -12.78
N VAL A 63 -1.26 2.94 -12.59
CA VAL A 63 -0.83 3.47 -11.31
C VAL A 63 -1.66 4.71 -10.99
N CYS A 64 -2.10 4.82 -9.75
CA CYS A 64 -2.83 5.97 -9.22
C CYS A 64 -2.27 6.30 -7.83
N SER A 65 -1.76 7.50 -7.64
CA SER A 65 -1.37 7.95 -6.29
C SER A 65 -2.59 8.14 -5.40
N THR A 66 -2.40 7.98 -4.10
CA THR A 66 -3.49 8.04 -3.13
C THR A 66 -3.38 9.20 -2.15
N GLY A 67 -2.29 9.96 -2.17
CA GLY A 67 -1.98 10.84 -1.05
C GLY A 67 -1.69 10.02 0.22
N ILE A 68 -1.92 10.61 1.38
CA ILE A 68 -1.65 10.04 2.70
C ILE A 68 -2.97 9.77 3.43
N GLY A 69 -3.08 8.56 4.00
CA GLY A 69 -4.15 8.19 4.91
C GLY A 69 -5.31 7.43 4.28
N GLY A 70 -6.06 6.76 5.16
CA GLY A 70 -7.17 5.89 4.79
C GLY A 70 -8.24 6.54 3.91
N PRO A 71 -8.79 7.72 4.27
CA PRO A 71 -9.86 8.34 3.50
C PRO A 71 -9.50 8.56 2.04
N SER A 72 -8.34 9.14 1.75
CA SER A 72 -7.90 9.40 0.39
C SER A 72 -7.61 8.12 -0.40
N ALA A 73 -6.95 7.15 0.24
CA ALA A 73 -6.64 5.87 -0.39
C ALA A 73 -7.90 5.08 -0.75
N VAL A 74 -8.91 5.09 0.10
CA VAL A 74 -10.16 4.37 -0.12
C VAL A 74 -11.02 5.05 -1.18
N ILE A 75 -11.04 6.39 -1.27
CA ILE A 75 -11.69 7.09 -2.39
C ILE A 75 -11.10 6.62 -3.72
N ALA A 76 -9.77 6.52 -3.83
CA ALA A 76 -9.14 6.01 -5.05
C ALA A 76 -9.57 4.57 -5.36
N LEU A 77 -9.55 3.67 -4.37
CA LEU A 77 -9.95 2.26 -4.53
C LEU A 77 -11.42 2.16 -5.00
N GLU A 78 -12.33 2.90 -4.37
CA GLU A 78 -13.76 2.90 -4.71
C GLU A 78 -13.99 3.35 -6.15
N GLU A 79 -13.45 4.51 -6.52
CA GLU A 79 -13.67 5.08 -7.84
C GLU A 79 -12.99 4.28 -8.95
N LEU A 80 -11.80 3.73 -8.70
CA LEU A 80 -11.12 2.82 -9.62
C LEU A 80 -11.89 1.50 -9.79
N SER A 81 -12.46 0.96 -8.71
CA SER A 81 -13.28 -0.24 -8.77
C SER A 81 -14.58 -0.01 -9.57
N ASN A 82 -15.20 1.16 -9.45
CA ASN A 82 -16.40 1.52 -10.23
C ASN A 82 -16.16 1.50 -11.73
N ILE A 83 -14.92 1.70 -12.18
CA ILE A 83 -14.54 1.74 -13.61
C ILE A 83 -13.71 0.53 -14.06
N GLY A 84 -13.77 -0.57 -13.29
CA GLY A 84 -13.31 -1.89 -13.71
C GLY A 84 -12.00 -2.38 -13.13
N ALA A 85 -11.34 -1.65 -12.22
CA ALA A 85 -10.19 -2.18 -11.49
C ALA A 85 -10.65 -3.20 -10.42
N ASP A 86 -9.94 -4.34 -10.32
CA ASP A 86 -10.29 -5.42 -9.38
C ASP A 86 -9.10 -5.95 -8.58
N THR A 87 -7.90 -5.44 -8.84
CA THR A 87 -6.69 -5.89 -8.15
C THR A 87 -5.78 -4.70 -7.85
N PHE A 88 -5.51 -4.48 -6.57
CA PHE A 88 -4.80 -3.31 -6.08
C PHE A 88 -3.52 -3.71 -5.34
N ILE A 89 -2.41 -3.07 -5.69
CA ILE A 89 -1.11 -3.27 -5.07
C ILE A 89 -0.64 -1.96 -4.48
N ARG A 90 -0.72 -1.84 -3.16
CA ARG A 90 -0.12 -0.70 -2.49
C ARG A 90 1.40 -0.86 -2.47
N VAL A 91 2.09 0.11 -3.08
CA VAL A 91 3.55 0.20 -3.07
C VAL A 91 3.94 1.44 -2.26
N GLY A 92 4.33 1.22 -1.01
CA GLY A 92 4.53 2.30 -0.06
C GLY A 92 5.90 2.32 0.60
N THR A 93 6.01 3.19 1.58
CA THR A 93 7.11 3.24 2.55
C THR A 93 6.58 2.93 3.94
N CYS A 94 7.44 2.41 4.82
CA CYS A 94 7.09 2.16 6.21
C CYS A 94 8.26 2.47 7.16
N GLY A 95 7.93 2.73 8.41
CA GLY A 95 8.89 2.73 9.51
C GLY A 95 8.92 1.37 10.19
N GLY A 96 10.10 0.76 10.37
CA GLY A 96 10.22 -0.51 11.10
C GLY A 96 9.83 -0.36 12.57
N ILE A 97 9.19 -1.41 13.12
CA ILE A 97 8.88 -1.58 14.55
C ILE A 97 9.71 -2.74 15.11
N ASP A 98 9.67 -3.89 14.43
CA ASP A 98 10.49 -5.05 14.79
C ASP A 98 11.99 -4.72 14.55
N LEU A 99 12.83 -5.07 15.51
CA LEU A 99 14.29 -4.80 15.43
C LEU A 99 14.97 -5.53 14.26
N GLU A 100 14.37 -6.58 13.72
CA GLU A 100 14.89 -7.27 12.54
C GLU A 100 14.70 -6.47 11.24
N VAL A 101 13.73 -5.55 11.18
CA VAL A 101 13.46 -4.74 9.99
C VAL A 101 14.50 -3.62 9.90
N CYS A 102 15.34 -3.69 8.87
CA CYS A 102 16.36 -2.68 8.60
C CYS A 102 15.91 -1.71 7.49
N PRO A 103 16.42 -0.47 7.47
CA PRO A 103 16.30 0.40 6.31
C PRO A 103 16.80 -0.33 5.05
N GLY A 104 16.04 -0.26 3.97
CA GLY A 104 16.29 -0.99 2.71
C GLY A 104 15.56 -2.33 2.58
N ASP A 105 15.06 -2.90 3.67
CA ASP A 105 14.30 -4.15 3.62
C ASP A 105 12.91 -3.96 2.99
N VAL A 106 12.35 -5.05 2.49
CA VAL A 106 10.98 -5.09 1.98
C VAL A 106 10.06 -5.70 3.04
N VAL A 107 8.96 -5.01 3.36
CA VAL A 107 7.91 -5.52 4.24
C VAL A 107 6.66 -5.82 3.42
N VAL A 108 6.13 -7.05 3.52
CA VAL A 108 4.86 -7.47 2.93
C VAL A 108 3.84 -7.64 4.04
N ALA A 109 2.74 -6.93 3.96
CA ALA A 109 1.70 -7.01 4.98
C ALA A 109 0.90 -8.31 4.86
N SER A 110 0.81 -9.08 5.95
CA SER A 110 -0.10 -10.24 6.09
C SER A 110 -1.40 -9.88 6.81
N GLY A 111 -1.50 -8.67 7.30
CA GLY A 111 -2.63 -8.05 7.98
C GLY A 111 -2.24 -6.68 8.47
N ALA A 112 -3.22 -5.88 8.87
CA ALA A 112 -2.97 -4.56 9.42
C ALA A 112 -3.76 -4.31 10.70
N ILE A 113 -3.13 -3.61 11.65
CA ILE A 113 -3.82 -3.11 12.85
C ILE A 113 -4.70 -1.94 12.43
N ARG A 114 -5.98 -2.02 12.75
CA ARG A 114 -7.00 -0.99 12.48
C ARG A 114 -6.92 0.12 13.51
N PHE A 115 -5.80 0.88 13.51
CA PHE A 115 -5.63 2.06 14.37
C PHE A 115 -5.86 3.34 13.57
N GLU A 116 -6.86 3.29 12.71
CA GLU A 116 -7.40 4.36 11.88
C GLU A 116 -8.94 4.26 11.87
N HIS A 117 -9.62 5.27 11.37
CA HIS A 117 -11.07 5.33 11.46
C HIS A 117 -11.80 4.90 10.20
N THR A 118 -11.21 5.04 9.02
CA THR A 118 -11.86 4.77 7.72
C THR A 118 -12.40 3.34 7.64
N SER A 119 -11.63 2.35 8.08
CA SER A 119 -12.07 0.96 8.04
C SER A 119 -13.28 0.66 8.95
N LEU A 120 -13.50 1.48 9.99
CA LEU A 120 -14.65 1.32 10.89
C LEU A 120 -15.97 1.71 10.23
N GLU A 121 -15.92 2.53 9.18
CA GLU A 121 -17.09 2.91 8.40
C GLU A 121 -17.46 1.83 7.35
N TYR A 122 -16.55 0.86 7.09
CA TYR A 122 -16.77 -0.26 6.16
C TYR A 122 -17.13 -1.56 6.86
N ALA A 123 -16.61 -1.81 8.04
CA ALA A 123 -16.85 -3.05 8.77
C ALA A 123 -16.69 -2.86 10.29
N PRO A 124 -17.38 -3.65 11.14
CA PRO A 124 -17.20 -3.61 12.58
C PRO A 124 -15.75 -3.95 12.96
N ILE A 125 -15.32 -3.51 14.16
CA ILE A 125 -13.91 -3.63 14.58
C ILE A 125 -13.41 -5.08 14.64
N GLU A 126 -14.30 -6.03 14.88
CA GLU A 126 -14.02 -7.46 14.94
C GLU A 126 -13.64 -8.06 13.58
N TYR A 127 -14.04 -7.41 12.48
CA TYR A 127 -13.63 -7.84 11.14
C TYR A 127 -12.15 -7.51 10.92
N PRO A 128 -11.30 -8.49 10.61
CA PRO A 128 -9.86 -8.26 10.49
C PRO A 128 -9.51 -7.51 9.20
N ALA A 129 -8.52 -6.62 9.27
CA ALA A 129 -7.93 -6.02 8.08
C ALA A 129 -6.89 -6.97 7.49
N VAL A 130 -7.31 -7.82 6.56
CA VAL A 130 -6.47 -8.82 5.90
C VAL A 130 -6.38 -8.57 4.39
N PRO A 131 -5.18 -8.69 3.80
CA PRO A 131 -4.99 -8.60 2.37
C PRO A 131 -5.52 -9.87 1.66
N ASP A 132 -5.65 -9.77 0.34
CA ASP A 132 -5.86 -10.94 -0.51
C ASP A 132 -4.67 -11.90 -0.42
N PHE A 133 -4.98 -13.18 -0.31
CA PHE A 133 -3.98 -14.23 -0.07
C PHE A 133 -3.06 -14.45 -1.29
N ASP A 134 -3.63 -14.51 -2.50
CA ASP A 134 -2.87 -14.71 -3.74
C ASP A 134 -1.94 -13.51 -3.99
N VAL A 135 -2.42 -12.28 -3.76
CA VAL A 135 -1.61 -11.07 -3.87
C VAL A 135 -0.46 -11.08 -2.85
N THR A 136 -0.74 -11.45 -1.61
CA THR A 136 0.29 -11.52 -0.55
C THR A 136 1.38 -12.55 -0.88
N ILE A 137 1.00 -13.74 -1.37
CA ILE A 137 1.94 -14.76 -1.80
C ILE A 137 2.79 -14.26 -2.98
N ALA A 138 2.16 -13.66 -3.99
CA ALA A 138 2.87 -13.12 -5.14
C ALA A 138 3.92 -12.07 -4.73
N LEU A 139 3.56 -11.14 -3.84
CA LEU A 139 4.47 -10.12 -3.33
C LEU A 139 5.63 -10.73 -2.53
N ARG A 140 5.33 -11.65 -1.60
CA ARG A 140 6.33 -12.34 -0.77
C ARG A 140 7.35 -13.10 -1.63
N ASP A 141 6.86 -13.93 -2.51
CA ASP A 141 7.71 -14.84 -3.30
C ASP A 141 8.56 -14.05 -4.30
N THR A 142 7.95 -13.04 -4.92
CA THR A 142 8.68 -12.12 -5.80
C THR A 142 9.78 -11.36 -5.07
N SER A 143 9.50 -10.84 -3.89
CA SER A 143 10.51 -10.12 -3.10
C SER A 143 11.72 -11.02 -2.78
N ARG A 144 11.48 -12.28 -2.40
CA ARG A 144 12.54 -13.26 -2.13
C ARG A 144 13.32 -13.67 -3.38
N GLU A 145 12.63 -13.91 -4.49
CA GLU A 145 13.26 -14.25 -5.78
C GLU A 145 14.16 -13.13 -6.30
N LEU A 146 13.78 -11.88 -6.07
CA LEU A 146 14.60 -10.71 -6.41
C LEU A 146 15.77 -10.48 -5.44
N GLY A 147 15.90 -11.32 -4.40
CA GLY A 147 17.01 -11.28 -3.43
C GLY A 147 16.86 -10.22 -2.35
N PHE A 148 15.67 -9.64 -2.17
CA PHE A 148 15.45 -8.68 -1.08
C PHE A 148 15.31 -9.40 0.27
N ARG A 149 15.85 -8.79 1.32
CA ARG A 149 15.54 -9.16 2.69
C ARG A 149 14.07 -8.83 2.94
N THR A 150 13.25 -9.88 3.09
CA THR A 150 11.79 -9.78 3.10
C THR A 150 11.21 -10.15 4.44
N HIS A 151 10.44 -9.25 5.03
CA HIS A 151 9.65 -9.48 6.23
C HIS A 151 8.18 -9.61 5.87
N VAL A 152 7.53 -10.65 6.36
CA VAL A 152 6.08 -10.84 6.19
C VAL A 152 5.45 -10.81 7.57
N GLY A 153 4.44 -9.98 7.77
CA GLY A 153 3.78 -9.89 9.06
C GLY A 153 2.77 -8.77 9.15
N VAL A 154 2.20 -8.61 10.33
CA VAL A 154 1.24 -7.55 10.61
C VAL A 154 1.94 -6.19 10.60
N VAL A 155 1.31 -5.20 9.98
CA VAL A 155 1.73 -3.80 10.02
C VAL A 155 0.76 -2.97 10.87
N GLN A 156 1.25 -1.90 11.48
CA GLN A 156 0.37 -0.95 12.16
C GLN A 156 -0.05 0.13 11.17
N CYS A 157 -1.37 0.29 10.98
CA CYS A 157 -1.96 1.36 10.19
C CYS A 157 -2.58 2.41 11.11
N LYS A 158 -2.23 3.67 10.91
CA LYS A 158 -2.61 4.79 11.80
C LYS A 158 -3.05 6.02 11.01
N ASP A 159 -3.85 6.89 11.66
CA ASP A 159 -4.24 8.20 11.12
C ASP A 159 -3.24 9.32 11.48
N SER A 160 -2.58 9.22 12.65
CA SER A 160 -1.71 10.28 13.11
C SER A 160 -0.23 9.93 12.97
N PHE A 161 0.46 10.56 12.01
CA PHE A 161 1.92 10.44 11.86
C PHE A 161 2.65 10.90 13.14
N TYR A 162 2.33 12.09 13.63
CA TYR A 162 2.99 12.66 14.81
C TYR A 162 2.58 12.02 16.13
N GLY A 163 1.44 11.30 16.17
CA GLY A 163 1.09 10.47 17.30
C GLY A 163 2.10 9.33 17.56
N GLN A 164 2.85 8.92 16.53
CA GLN A 164 3.94 7.96 16.65
C GLN A 164 5.31 8.64 16.87
N HIS A 165 5.60 9.69 16.08
CA HIS A 165 6.96 10.25 16.00
C HIS A 165 7.23 11.35 17.02
N SER A 166 6.21 11.91 17.63
CA SER A 166 6.30 12.91 18.70
C SER A 166 5.15 12.72 19.70
N PRO A 167 4.95 11.51 20.25
CA PRO A 167 3.79 11.20 21.10
C PRO A 167 3.72 12.09 22.34
N GLU A 168 4.87 12.55 22.85
CA GLU A 168 4.96 13.44 24.02
C GLU A 168 4.26 14.79 23.84
N LYS A 169 4.01 15.20 22.57
CA LYS A 169 3.26 16.41 22.25
C LYS A 169 1.73 16.19 22.21
N SER A 170 1.29 14.94 22.30
CA SER A 170 -0.13 14.59 22.27
C SER A 170 -0.73 14.58 23.68
N PRO A 171 -1.94 15.13 23.87
CA PRO A 171 -2.66 15.04 25.16
C PRO A 171 -2.90 13.59 25.63
N VAL A 172 -2.93 12.64 24.70
CA VAL A 172 -3.14 11.19 24.97
C VAL A 172 -1.85 10.37 24.83
N TYR A 173 -0.69 10.99 25.04
CA TYR A 173 0.62 10.36 24.82
C TYR A 173 0.79 9.03 25.56
N TYR A 174 0.27 8.90 26.76
CA TYR A 174 0.36 7.69 27.58
C TYR A 174 -0.34 6.50 26.91
N GLU A 175 -1.51 6.70 26.28
CA GLU A 175 -2.21 5.66 25.53
C GLU A 175 -1.42 5.25 24.28
N LEU A 176 -0.85 6.23 23.56
CA LEU A 176 -0.05 5.98 22.38
C LEU A 176 1.20 5.15 22.72
N LEU A 177 1.89 5.47 23.79
CA LEU A 177 3.06 4.71 24.25
C LEU A 177 2.70 3.30 24.68
N GLN A 178 1.59 3.11 25.41
CA GLN A 178 1.14 1.77 25.82
C GLN A 178 0.74 0.90 24.63
N LYS A 179 0.01 1.45 23.67
CA LYS A 179 -0.34 0.74 22.42
C LYS A 179 0.92 0.38 21.62
N TRP A 180 1.87 1.32 21.49
CA TRP A 180 3.13 1.06 20.79
C TRP A 180 3.91 -0.09 21.42
N GLU A 181 4.03 -0.11 22.74
CA GLU A 181 4.68 -1.20 23.47
C GLU A 181 3.96 -2.54 23.25
N SER A 182 2.64 -2.54 23.20
CA SER A 182 1.86 -3.75 22.91
C SER A 182 2.14 -4.27 21.49
N TRP A 183 2.23 -3.38 20.50
CA TRP A 183 2.54 -3.78 19.11
C TRP A 183 3.95 -4.37 18.97
N LYS A 184 4.93 -3.80 19.67
CA LYS A 184 6.28 -4.38 19.75
C LYS A 184 6.25 -5.80 20.30
N ARG A 185 5.56 -6.02 21.41
CA ARG A 185 5.42 -7.35 22.03
C ARG A 185 4.67 -8.35 21.16
N LEU A 186 3.74 -7.88 20.32
CA LEU A 186 3.04 -8.68 19.34
C LEU A 186 3.85 -9.00 18.07
N GLY A 187 5.06 -8.46 17.95
CA GLY A 187 5.92 -8.69 16.80
C GLY A 187 5.48 -7.99 15.52
N VAL A 188 4.78 -6.85 15.65
CA VAL A 188 4.35 -6.03 14.51
C VAL A 188 5.59 -5.55 13.75
N LYS A 189 5.62 -5.74 12.43
CA LYS A 189 6.83 -5.52 11.62
C LYS A 189 7.12 -4.06 11.35
N ALA A 190 6.10 -3.31 10.97
CA ALA A 190 6.29 -1.92 10.53
C ALA A 190 5.02 -1.10 10.73
N SER A 191 5.15 0.20 10.54
CA SER A 191 4.08 1.19 10.65
C SER A 191 3.93 1.95 9.34
N GLU A 192 2.67 2.14 8.90
CA GLU A 192 2.26 2.88 7.72
C GLU A 192 0.87 3.52 7.96
N MET A 193 0.15 3.99 6.91
CA MET A 193 -1.05 4.81 7.15
C MET A 193 -2.30 4.42 6.31
N GLU A 194 -2.28 3.37 5.47
CA GLU A 194 -3.38 3.12 4.52
C GLU A 194 -3.87 1.67 4.44
N SER A 195 -3.02 0.68 4.79
CA SER A 195 -3.33 -0.74 4.51
C SER A 195 -4.59 -1.25 5.20
N ALA A 196 -4.87 -0.87 6.44
CA ALA A 196 -6.06 -1.37 7.11
C ALA A 196 -7.34 -0.90 6.40
N ALA A 197 -7.40 0.38 6.04
CA ALA A 197 -8.51 0.96 5.30
C ALA A 197 -8.68 0.30 3.93
N LEU A 198 -7.57 0.17 3.17
CA LEU A 198 -7.58 -0.47 1.86
C LEU A 198 -8.00 -1.94 1.91
N PHE A 199 -7.50 -2.73 2.86
CA PHE A 199 -7.85 -4.14 2.97
C PHE A 199 -9.33 -4.34 3.30
N VAL A 200 -9.86 -3.57 4.26
CA VAL A 200 -11.27 -3.68 4.65
C VAL A 200 -12.19 -3.20 3.53
N ALA A 201 -11.89 -2.06 2.90
CA ALA A 201 -12.68 -1.56 1.78
C ALA A 201 -12.62 -2.50 0.56
N ALA A 202 -11.45 -3.06 0.23
CA ALA A 202 -11.30 -4.03 -0.85
C ALA A 202 -12.13 -5.30 -0.59
N ASN A 203 -12.10 -5.83 0.65
CA ASN A 203 -12.93 -6.98 1.02
C ASN A 203 -14.43 -6.65 0.91
N ALA A 204 -14.87 -5.46 1.32
CA ALA A 204 -16.26 -5.02 1.20
C ALA A 204 -16.70 -4.87 -0.27
N ARG A 205 -15.77 -4.53 -1.17
CA ARG A 205 -15.98 -4.41 -2.61
C ARG A 205 -15.77 -5.72 -3.37
N HIS A 206 -15.34 -6.79 -2.69
CA HIS A 206 -14.99 -8.08 -3.29
C HIS A 206 -13.90 -7.97 -4.38
N VAL A 207 -12.92 -7.09 -4.14
CA VAL A 207 -11.74 -6.92 -4.99
C VAL A 207 -10.47 -7.30 -4.23
N ARG A 208 -9.39 -7.62 -4.95
CA ARG A 208 -8.13 -8.05 -4.36
C ARG A 208 -7.27 -6.84 -3.97
N CYS A 209 -6.68 -6.87 -2.78
CA CYS A 209 -5.72 -5.85 -2.36
C CYS A 209 -4.58 -6.47 -1.55
N GLY A 210 -3.37 -5.99 -1.77
CA GLY A 210 -2.19 -6.34 -0.97
C GLY A 210 -1.21 -5.17 -0.90
N SER A 211 -0.26 -5.23 0.03
CA SER A 211 0.68 -4.15 0.28
C SER A 211 2.11 -4.65 0.41
N CYS A 212 3.05 -3.95 -0.21
CA CYS A 212 4.47 -4.06 0.04
C CYS A 212 5.10 -2.68 0.26
N PHE A 213 6.10 -2.65 1.11
CA PHE A 213 6.74 -1.42 1.57
C PHE A 213 8.23 -1.51 1.50
N HIS A 214 8.86 -0.38 1.18
CA HIS A 214 10.26 -0.14 1.47
C HIS A 214 10.38 0.38 2.91
N ALA A 215 11.17 -0.27 3.75
CA ALA A 215 11.48 0.20 5.09
C ALA A 215 12.47 1.36 4.99
N VAL A 216 12.02 2.58 5.33
CA VAL A 216 12.87 3.78 5.21
C VAL A 216 13.74 4.01 6.44
N TRP A 217 13.24 3.62 7.60
CA TRP A 217 13.84 3.86 8.90
C TRP A 217 13.25 2.92 9.96
N ASN A 218 13.94 2.76 11.11
CA ASN A 218 13.40 2.02 12.24
C ASN A 218 13.78 2.73 13.55
N GLN A 219 12.80 3.39 14.18
CA GLN A 219 12.98 4.15 15.41
C GLN A 219 13.36 3.28 16.61
N GLU A 220 12.94 2.00 16.65
CA GLU A 220 13.27 1.12 17.78
C GLU A 220 14.72 0.64 17.69
N ARG A 221 15.25 0.44 16.48
CA ARG A 221 16.69 0.20 16.28
C ARG A 221 17.54 1.39 16.75
N GLU A 222 17.12 2.59 16.41
CA GLU A 222 17.81 3.81 16.85
C GLU A 222 17.82 3.94 18.38
N LYS A 223 16.67 3.76 19.02
CA LYS A 223 16.55 3.72 20.49
C LYS A 223 17.40 2.62 21.14
N ALA A 224 17.57 1.49 20.47
CA ALA A 224 18.42 0.38 20.91
C ALA A 224 19.90 0.57 20.60
N GLY A 225 20.32 1.72 20.06
CA GLY A 225 21.71 1.98 19.65
C GLY A 225 22.15 1.21 18.39
N MET A 226 21.23 0.63 17.64
CA MET A 226 21.46 -0.14 16.41
C MET A 226 21.23 0.76 15.19
N PHE A 227 21.82 1.95 15.19
CA PHE A 227 21.62 2.95 14.14
C PHE A 227 21.96 2.41 12.75
N MET A 228 21.13 2.74 11.78
CA MET A 228 21.39 2.59 10.35
C MET A 228 20.88 3.84 9.63
N PRO A 229 21.57 4.32 8.58
CA PRO A 229 21.11 5.47 7.82
C PRO A 229 19.75 5.21 7.18
N MET A 230 18.92 6.24 7.11
CA MET A 230 17.67 6.18 6.36
C MET A 230 17.94 5.97 4.88
N THR A 231 16.96 5.36 4.18
CA THR A 231 17.01 5.20 2.74
C THR A 231 15.67 5.61 2.13
N GLU A 232 15.71 6.41 1.08
CA GLU A 232 14.52 6.87 0.34
C GLU A 232 14.34 6.14 -0.99
N ASP A 233 15.25 5.23 -1.33
CA ASP A 233 15.19 4.45 -2.57
C ASP A 233 14.09 3.39 -2.51
N THR A 234 12.93 3.72 -3.05
CA THR A 234 11.77 2.82 -3.12
C THR A 234 11.78 1.86 -4.32
N SER A 235 12.83 1.87 -5.14
CA SER A 235 12.93 1.06 -6.37
C SER A 235 12.75 -0.43 -6.12
N GLY A 236 13.22 -0.94 -4.98
CA GLY A 236 13.06 -2.33 -4.56
C GLY A 236 11.59 -2.72 -4.41
N ALA A 237 10.81 -1.96 -3.65
CA ALA A 237 9.38 -2.22 -3.46
C ALA A 237 8.57 -2.05 -4.76
N ILE A 238 8.94 -1.08 -5.61
CA ILE A 238 8.35 -0.91 -6.93
C ILE A 238 8.58 -2.16 -7.78
N ARG A 239 9.82 -2.63 -7.89
CA ARG A 239 10.16 -3.84 -8.66
C ARG A 239 9.41 -5.08 -8.15
N VAL A 240 9.31 -5.23 -6.83
CA VAL A 240 8.51 -6.32 -6.21
C VAL A 240 7.06 -6.23 -6.65
N GLY A 241 6.44 -5.06 -6.58
CA GLY A 241 5.06 -4.84 -7.02
C GLY A 241 4.86 -5.19 -8.51
N ILE A 242 5.74 -4.70 -9.39
CA ILE A 242 5.67 -4.94 -10.84
C ILE A 242 5.77 -6.43 -11.17
N GLU A 243 6.79 -7.12 -10.66
CA GLU A 243 6.99 -8.54 -10.96
C GLU A 243 5.91 -9.43 -10.30
N ALA A 244 5.38 -9.03 -9.14
CA ALA A 244 4.23 -9.71 -8.53
C ALA A 244 2.97 -9.60 -9.39
N VAL A 245 2.68 -8.41 -9.95
CA VAL A 245 1.54 -8.22 -10.87
C VAL A 245 1.70 -9.06 -12.13
N LYS A 246 2.90 -9.18 -12.69
CA LYS A 246 3.14 -10.09 -13.83
C LYS A 246 2.79 -11.54 -13.49
N LYS A 247 3.14 -12.02 -12.29
CA LYS A 247 2.76 -13.37 -11.83
C LYS A 247 1.26 -13.52 -11.66
N LEU A 248 0.59 -12.51 -11.10
CA LEU A 248 -0.87 -12.52 -10.97
C LEU A 248 -1.57 -12.56 -12.33
N ILE A 249 -1.10 -11.77 -13.31
CA ILE A 249 -1.61 -11.79 -14.68
C ILE A 249 -1.48 -13.21 -15.30
N LEU A 250 -0.33 -13.84 -15.15
CA LEU A 250 -0.12 -15.20 -15.67
C LEU A 250 -1.00 -16.23 -14.97
N ALA A 251 -1.14 -16.13 -13.64
CA ALA A 251 -2.00 -17.01 -12.87
C ALA A 251 -3.49 -16.84 -13.22
N ASP A 252 -3.94 -15.60 -13.42
CA ASP A 252 -5.34 -15.31 -13.78
C ASP A 252 -5.68 -15.78 -15.20
N ARG A 253 -4.71 -15.76 -16.14
CA ARG A 253 -4.88 -16.32 -17.49
C ARG A 253 -4.94 -17.86 -17.53
N ALA A 254 -4.42 -18.50 -16.51
CA ALA A 254 -4.40 -19.96 -16.41
C ALA A 254 -5.67 -20.55 -15.75
N ARG A 255 -6.53 -19.69 -15.20
CA ARG A 255 -7.84 -20.05 -14.61
C ARG A 255 -8.95 -20.03 -15.66
#